data_ce6d4951ece0858dd34201aaf8cf885f
#
_entry.id   ce6d4951ece0858dd34201aaf8cf885f
#
_cell.length_a   1.000
_cell.length_b   1.000
_cell.length_c   1.000
_cell.angle_alpha   90.00
_cell.angle_beta   90.00
_cell.angle_gamma   90.00
#
_symmetry.space_group_name_H-M   'P 1'
#
loop_
_entity.id
_entity.type
_entity.pdbx_description
1 polymer ?
#
loop_
_entity_poly.entity_id
_entity_poly.type
_entity_poly.pdbx_seq_one_letter_code
_entity_poly.pdbx_strand_id
1 'polypeptide(L)'
;MVGKIHAAVDTRQDSDLVIMARSDARAIEGLQAAIDRVNAYLEAGADVGFVEAPQNVEELRIVGRNVRGPALVNVFEGGKTPMLPASELEAMGFRLGIYPSQTHRAAIRAAQRVLSALKEDGDTSRIEAELATFQEREDAVGTARWRALEEKYMRVEG
;
A
#
# COMPACT_ATOMS: atom_id res chain seq x y z
N MET A 1 -20.29 10.01 9.13
CA MET A 1 -19.27 9.72 8.08
C MET A 1 -19.85 9.89 6.68
N VAL A 2 -21.04 9.39 6.38
CA VAL A 2 -21.73 9.56 5.09
C VAL A 2 -21.71 11.02 4.58
N GLY A 3 -22.08 12.00 5.41
CA GLY A 3 -22.01 13.40 5.00
C GLY A 3 -20.62 13.92 4.62
N LYS A 4 -19.54 13.34 5.18
CA LYS A 4 -18.17 13.68 4.76
C LYS A 4 -17.86 13.11 3.37
N ILE A 5 -18.40 11.95 3.05
CA ILE A 5 -18.24 11.33 1.74
C ILE A 5 -19.00 12.13 0.69
N HIS A 6 -20.26 12.50 0.96
CA HIS A 6 -21.01 13.39 0.09
C HIS A 6 -20.22 14.67 -0.20
N ALA A 7 -19.69 15.35 0.83
CA ALA A 7 -18.90 16.56 0.64
C ALA A 7 -17.64 16.34 -0.22
N ALA A 8 -16.96 15.20 -0.06
CA ALA A 8 -15.81 14.85 -0.89
C ALA A 8 -16.20 14.58 -2.34
N VAL A 9 -17.31 13.86 -2.57
CA VAL A 9 -17.85 13.59 -3.90
C VAL A 9 -18.28 14.89 -4.59
N ASP A 10 -19.01 15.76 -3.89
CA ASP A 10 -19.52 17.02 -4.43
C ASP A 10 -18.40 18.01 -4.80
N THR A 11 -17.27 17.95 -4.07
CA THR A 11 -16.11 18.84 -4.33
C THR A 11 -15.09 18.26 -5.29
N ARG A 12 -15.20 16.97 -5.66
CA ARG A 12 -14.31 16.30 -6.59
C ARG A 12 -14.43 16.91 -7.98
N GLN A 13 -13.32 17.48 -8.49
CA GLN A 13 -13.26 18.09 -9.84
C GLN A 13 -12.76 17.09 -10.88
N ASP A 14 -11.91 16.17 -10.49
CA ASP A 14 -11.36 15.12 -11.35
C ASP A 14 -12.08 13.80 -11.07
N SER A 15 -12.78 13.26 -12.07
CA SER A 15 -13.50 11.99 -11.96
C SER A 15 -12.59 10.79 -11.69
N ASP A 16 -11.30 10.90 -12.02
CA ASP A 16 -10.31 9.84 -11.80
C ASP A 16 -9.74 9.85 -10.37
N LEU A 17 -10.05 10.88 -9.57
CA LEU A 17 -9.70 10.91 -8.15
C LEU A 17 -10.54 9.88 -7.38
N VAL A 18 -9.87 8.86 -6.86
CA VAL A 18 -10.52 7.77 -6.10
C VAL A 18 -10.78 8.18 -4.65
N ILE A 19 -12.03 8.08 -4.22
CA ILE A 19 -12.45 8.29 -2.82
C ILE A 19 -12.54 6.93 -2.13
N MET A 20 -11.60 6.66 -1.23
CA MET A 20 -11.56 5.43 -0.44
C MET A 20 -12.09 5.68 0.97
N ALA A 21 -13.06 4.88 1.39
CA ALA A 21 -13.70 5.04 2.69
C ALA A 21 -13.43 3.84 3.61
N ARG A 22 -12.87 4.11 4.79
CA ARG A 22 -12.51 3.12 5.81
C ARG A 22 -13.48 3.11 6.99
N SER A 23 -13.76 1.91 7.49
CA SER A 23 -14.44 1.70 8.77
C SER A 23 -13.58 0.88 9.73
N ASP A 24 -13.40 1.38 10.94
CA ASP A 24 -12.70 0.71 12.06
C ASP A 24 -13.69 0.02 13.02
N ALA A 25 -14.97 -0.03 12.69
CA ALA A 25 -16.04 -0.53 13.55
C ALA A 25 -15.88 -2.02 13.93
N ARG A 26 -15.12 -2.81 13.13
CA ARG A 26 -14.89 -4.23 13.43
C ARG A 26 -14.37 -4.46 14.85
N ALA A 27 -13.46 -3.62 15.32
CA ALA A 27 -12.82 -3.78 16.63
C ALA A 27 -13.76 -3.48 17.83
N ILE A 28 -14.82 -2.70 17.60
CA ILE A 28 -15.70 -2.17 18.65
C ILE A 28 -17.11 -2.75 18.56
N GLU A 29 -17.66 -2.84 17.34
CA GLU A 29 -19.06 -3.18 17.10
C GLU A 29 -19.22 -4.51 16.31
N GLY A 30 -18.10 -5.12 15.90
CA GLY A 30 -18.08 -6.37 15.17
C GLY A 30 -18.01 -6.22 13.66
N LEU A 31 -17.84 -7.35 12.99
CA LEU A 31 -17.58 -7.41 11.54
C LEU A 31 -18.76 -6.89 10.72
N GLN A 32 -19.99 -7.30 11.06
CA GLN A 32 -21.18 -6.92 10.30
C GLN A 32 -21.39 -5.40 10.32
N ALA A 33 -21.24 -4.76 11.49
CA ALA A 33 -21.35 -3.30 11.60
C ALA A 33 -20.31 -2.57 10.75
N ALA A 34 -19.08 -3.11 10.63
CA ALA A 34 -18.05 -2.53 9.77
C ALA A 34 -18.41 -2.65 8.28
N ILE A 35 -18.94 -3.80 7.86
CA ILE A 35 -19.39 -4.05 6.48
C ILE A 35 -20.57 -3.14 6.13
N ASP A 36 -21.57 -3.04 7.01
CA ASP A 36 -22.74 -2.19 6.78
C ASP A 36 -22.35 -0.72 6.62
N ARG A 37 -21.41 -0.24 7.44
CA ARG A 37 -20.87 1.12 7.31
C ARG A 37 -20.15 1.34 6.00
N VAL A 38 -19.26 0.41 5.61
CA VAL A 38 -18.53 0.50 4.34
C VAL A 38 -19.50 0.50 3.16
N ASN A 39 -20.54 -0.34 3.20
CA ASN A 39 -21.57 -0.34 2.16
C ASN A 39 -22.34 0.99 2.11
N ALA A 40 -22.68 1.56 3.25
CA ALA A 40 -23.30 2.90 3.29
C ALA A 40 -22.36 4.00 2.75
N TYR A 41 -21.04 3.85 2.89
CA TYR A 41 -20.06 4.78 2.31
C TYR A 41 -19.96 4.63 0.78
N LEU A 42 -20.01 3.41 0.27
CA LEU A 42 -20.07 3.13 -1.18
C LEU A 42 -21.38 3.69 -1.78
N GLU A 43 -22.52 3.49 -1.11
CA GLU A 43 -23.81 4.07 -1.51
C GLU A 43 -23.79 5.62 -1.51
N ALA A 44 -22.99 6.24 -0.64
CA ALA A 44 -22.77 7.67 -0.58
C ALA A 44 -21.79 8.21 -1.64
N GLY A 45 -21.24 7.34 -2.49
CA GLY A 45 -20.37 7.70 -3.61
C GLY A 45 -18.88 7.48 -3.38
N ALA A 46 -18.46 6.78 -2.33
CA ALA A 46 -17.08 6.29 -2.24
C ALA A 46 -16.80 5.24 -3.33
N ASP A 47 -15.63 5.27 -3.92
CA ASP A 47 -15.24 4.37 -5.00
C ASP A 47 -14.69 3.04 -4.49
N VAL A 48 -14.06 3.05 -3.30
CA VAL A 48 -13.43 1.87 -2.68
C VAL A 48 -13.81 1.77 -1.22
N GLY A 49 -14.21 0.56 -0.79
CA GLY A 49 -14.53 0.24 0.59
C GLY A 49 -13.37 -0.43 1.33
N PHE A 50 -13.13 -0.03 2.58
CA PHE A 50 -12.08 -0.60 3.41
C PHE A 50 -12.60 -0.96 4.80
N VAL A 51 -12.70 -2.25 5.09
CA VAL A 51 -12.96 -2.78 6.44
C VAL A 51 -11.62 -3.03 7.12
N GLU A 52 -11.33 -2.29 8.20
CA GLU A 52 -10.07 -2.43 8.94
C GLU A 52 -10.07 -3.67 9.85
N ALA A 53 -8.94 -4.36 9.85
CA ALA A 53 -8.57 -5.42 10.77
C ALA A 53 -9.53 -6.63 10.85
N PRO A 54 -9.92 -7.29 9.75
CA PRO A 54 -10.43 -8.65 9.80
C PRO A 54 -9.40 -9.56 10.51
N GLN A 55 -9.86 -10.47 11.39
CA GLN A 55 -8.96 -11.17 12.31
C GLN A 55 -8.65 -12.61 11.90
N ASN A 56 -9.34 -13.15 10.93
CA ASN A 56 -9.13 -14.50 10.43
C ASN A 56 -9.53 -14.61 8.96
N VAL A 57 -9.19 -15.74 8.35
CA VAL A 57 -9.43 -15.99 6.93
C VAL A 57 -10.93 -15.98 6.60
N GLU A 58 -11.78 -16.46 7.52
CA GLU A 58 -13.23 -16.46 7.30
C GLU A 58 -13.79 -15.04 7.29
N GLU A 59 -13.34 -14.16 8.17
CA GLU A 59 -13.71 -12.75 8.14
C GLU A 59 -13.28 -12.06 6.83
N LEU A 60 -12.10 -12.40 6.29
CA LEU A 60 -11.67 -11.90 4.99
C LEU A 60 -12.64 -12.35 3.88
N ARG A 61 -13.05 -13.63 3.87
CA ARG A 61 -14.04 -14.14 2.92
C ARG A 61 -15.41 -13.44 3.05
N ILE A 62 -15.85 -13.20 4.27
CA ILE A 62 -17.10 -12.48 4.54
C ILE A 62 -17.01 -11.05 4.02
N VAL A 63 -15.93 -10.33 4.29
CA VAL A 63 -15.71 -8.97 3.79
C VAL A 63 -15.73 -8.96 2.27
N GLY A 64 -14.91 -9.79 1.62
CA GLY A 64 -14.79 -9.82 0.17
C GLY A 64 -16.11 -10.16 -0.56
N ARG A 65 -17.00 -10.93 0.09
CA ARG A 65 -18.32 -11.30 -0.47
C ARG A 65 -19.41 -10.26 -0.21
N ASN A 66 -19.33 -9.52 0.89
CA ASN A 66 -20.43 -8.67 1.36
C ASN A 66 -20.18 -7.16 1.18
N VAL A 67 -18.98 -6.72 0.89
CA VAL A 67 -18.71 -5.35 0.43
C VAL A 67 -19.19 -5.21 -1.01
N ARG A 68 -20.09 -4.25 -1.26
CA ARG A 68 -20.84 -4.12 -2.53
C ARG A 68 -20.10 -3.33 -3.61
N GLY A 69 -18.78 -3.20 -3.50
CA GLY A 69 -17.93 -2.50 -4.47
C GLY A 69 -16.49 -2.98 -4.36
N PRO A 70 -15.55 -2.29 -5.02
CA PRO A 70 -14.13 -2.59 -4.88
C PRO A 70 -13.71 -2.56 -3.42
N ALA A 71 -13.21 -3.69 -2.91
CA ALA A 71 -12.75 -3.82 -1.52
C ALA A 71 -11.24 -3.76 -1.43
N LEU A 72 -10.74 -3.05 -0.41
CA LEU A 72 -9.32 -2.98 -0.08
C LEU A 72 -9.03 -3.83 1.15
N VAL A 73 -7.87 -4.48 1.15
CA VAL A 73 -7.30 -5.18 2.30
C VAL A 73 -5.94 -4.60 2.68
N ASN A 74 -5.70 -4.47 3.98
CA ASN A 74 -4.41 -4.05 4.56
C ASN A 74 -3.68 -5.28 5.09
N VAL A 75 -2.50 -5.57 4.54
CA VAL A 75 -1.73 -6.79 4.81
C VAL A 75 -0.34 -6.44 5.33
N PHE A 76 -0.04 -6.81 6.57
CA PHE A 76 1.30 -6.67 7.11
C PHE A 76 1.59 -7.67 8.24
N GLU A 77 2.85 -8.08 8.35
CA GLU A 77 3.30 -9.03 9.36
C GLU A 77 3.19 -8.44 10.77
N GLY A 78 2.61 -9.21 11.67
CA GLY A 78 2.36 -8.79 13.06
C GLY A 78 1.09 -7.96 13.25
N GLY A 79 0.31 -7.76 12.18
CA GLY A 79 -1.03 -7.19 12.24
C GLY A 79 -2.08 -8.20 12.72
N LYS A 80 -3.34 -7.75 12.77
CA LYS A 80 -4.48 -8.60 13.13
C LYS A 80 -4.99 -9.42 11.93
N THR A 81 -4.83 -8.89 10.73
CA THR A 81 -5.28 -9.53 9.49
C THR A 81 -4.29 -10.61 9.07
N PRO A 82 -4.76 -11.83 8.76
CA PRO A 82 -3.89 -12.90 8.27
C PRO A 82 -3.17 -12.53 6.99
N MET A 83 -1.91 -12.99 6.89
CA MET A 83 -1.13 -12.89 5.67
C MET A 83 -1.58 -13.96 4.68
N LEU A 84 -2.02 -13.54 3.51
CA LEU A 84 -2.40 -14.44 2.41
C LEU A 84 -1.78 -13.94 1.10
N PRO A 85 -1.51 -14.84 0.14
CA PRO A 85 -1.10 -14.46 -1.21
C PRO A 85 -2.13 -13.55 -1.88
N ALA A 86 -1.67 -12.63 -2.73
CA ALA A 86 -2.54 -11.72 -3.46
C ALA A 86 -3.62 -12.43 -4.28
N SER A 87 -3.26 -13.58 -4.91
CA SER A 87 -4.20 -14.41 -5.67
C SER A 87 -5.35 -14.97 -4.83
N GLU A 88 -5.09 -15.33 -3.57
CA GLU A 88 -6.14 -15.78 -2.67
C GLU A 88 -7.05 -14.62 -2.24
N LEU A 89 -6.49 -13.46 -1.95
CA LEU A 89 -7.25 -12.26 -1.63
C LEU A 89 -8.13 -11.83 -2.81
N GLU A 90 -7.60 -11.87 -4.02
CA GLU A 90 -8.37 -11.60 -5.24
C GLU A 90 -9.53 -12.59 -5.42
N ALA A 91 -9.29 -13.88 -5.21
CA ALA A 91 -10.32 -14.92 -5.26
C ALA A 91 -11.41 -14.72 -4.20
N MET A 92 -11.11 -14.08 -3.07
CA MET A 92 -12.09 -13.70 -2.04
C MET A 92 -12.91 -12.46 -2.43
N GLY A 93 -12.50 -11.68 -3.44
CA GLY A 93 -13.21 -10.48 -3.92
C GLY A 93 -12.51 -9.16 -3.66
N PHE A 94 -11.33 -9.15 -3.05
CA PHE A 94 -10.54 -7.93 -2.90
C PHE A 94 -9.97 -7.47 -4.25
N ARG A 95 -9.93 -6.16 -4.46
CA ARG A 95 -9.40 -5.54 -5.69
C ARG A 95 -8.12 -4.73 -5.44
N LEU A 96 -7.88 -4.33 -4.20
CA LEU A 96 -6.68 -3.60 -3.79
C LEU A 96 -6.08 -4.24 -2.56
N GLY A 97 -4.75 -4.34 -2.54
CA GLY A 97 -3.97 -4.74 -1.37
C GLY A 97 -2.96 -3.65 -1.04
N ILE A 98 -2.92 -3.21 0.21
CA ILE A 98 -1.85 -2.32 0.68
C ILE A 98 -0.90 -3.08 1.60
N TYR A 99 0.38 -2.83 1.41
CA TYR A 99 1.50 -3.40 2.17
C TYR A 99 2.29 -2.25 2.81
N PRO A 100 1.83 -1.69 3.92
CA PRO A 100 2.27 -0.37 4.39
C PRO A 100 3.67 -0.35 5.00
N SER A 101 4.21 -1.49 5.39
CA SER A 101 5.43 -1.51 6.21
C SER A 101 6.56 -2.42 5.71
N GLN A 102 6.33 -3.30 4.74
CA GLN A 102 7.30 -4.34 4.34
C GLN A 102 8.61 -3.74 3.85
N THR A 103 8.55 -2.85 2.86
CA THR A 103 9.73 -2.21 2.28
C THR A 103 10.45 -1.33 3.30
N HIS A 104 9.72 -0.57 4.10
CA HIS A 104 10.29 0.26 5.16
C HIS A 104 11.01 -0.61 6.24
N ARG A 105 10.39 -1.69 6.68
CA ARG A 105 11.00 -2.61 7.66
C ARG A 105 12.22 -3.32 7.09
N ALA A 106 12.18 -3.71 5.81
CA ALA A 106 13.34 -4.26 5.11
C ALA A 106 14.49 -3.24 5.02
N ALA A 107 14.18 -1.99 4.67
CA ALA A 107 15.18 -0.91 4.61
C ALA A 107 15.83 -0.65 5.97
N ILE A 108 15.06 -0.65 7.06
CA ILE A 108 15.61 -0.52 8.43
C ILE A 108 16.63 -1.65 8.71
N ARG A 109 16.29 -2.90 8.38
CA ARG A 109 17.20 -4.03 8.60
C ARG A 109 18.45 -3.95 7.75
N ALA A 110 18.32 -3.55 6.49
CA ALA A 110 19.47 -3.34 5.61
C ALA A 110 20.40 -2.24 6.16
N ALA A 111 19.83 -1.09 6.55
CA ALA A 111 20.61 0.01 7.15
C ALA A 111 21.32 -0.43 8.45
N GLN A 112 20.62 -1.15 9.33
CA GLN A 112 21.24 -1.68 10.55
C GLN A 112 22.42 -2.60 10.27
N ARG A 113 22.35 -3.47 9.26
CA ARG A 113 23.46 -4.34 8.86
C ARG A 113 24.66 -3.57 8.37
N VAL A 114 24.45 -2.57 7.51
CA VAL A 114 25.53 -1.70 7.02
C VAL A 114 26.22 -0.98 8.19
N LEU A 115 25.43 -0.38 9.08
CA LEU A 115 25.98 0.35 10.24
C LEU A 115 26.72 -0.57 11.22
N SER A 116 26.24 -1.81 11.42
CA SER A 116 26.97 -2.79 12.23
C SER A 116 28.32 -3.17 11.61
N ALA A 117 28.36 -3.44 10.30
CA ALA A 117 29.61 -3.75 9.61
C ALA A 117 30.62 -2.59 9.73
N LEU A 118 30.19 -1.36 9.45
CA LEU A 118 31.06 -0.18 9.60
C LEU A 118 31.56 0.01 11.03
N LYS A 119 30.72 -0.25 12.04
CA LYS A 119 31.10 -0.09 13.44
C LYS A 119 32.06 -1.17 13.92
N GLU A 120 31.89 -2.41 13.47
CA GLU A 120 32.62 -3.59 13.94
C GLU A 120 33.92 -3.78 13.16
N ASP A 121 33.89 -3.64 11.84
CA ASP A 121 34.96 -3.98 10.92
C ASP A 121 35.66 -2.74 10.33
N GLY A 122 35.02 -1.58 10.38
CA GLY A 122 35.51 -0.34 9.77
C GLY A 122 35.22 -0.22 8.27
N ASP A 123 34.64 -1.26 7.64
CA ASP A 123 34.26 -1.31 6.24
C ASP A 123 33.00 -2.18 6.01
N THR A 124 32.61 -2.37 4.75
CA THR A 124 31.42 -3.15 4.37
C THR A 124 31.75 -4.41 3.57
N SER A 125 33.03 -4.83 3.51
CA SER A 125 33.47 -5.94 2.65
C SER A 125 32.72 -7.26 2.94
N ARG A 126 32.44 -7.55 4.21
CA ARG A 126 31.75 -8.79 4.61
C ARG A 126 30.29 -8.88 4.14
N ILE A 127 29.71 -7.72 3.76
CA ILE A 127 28.30 -7.63 3.32
C ILE A 127 28.19 -7.07 1.90
N GLU A 128 29.27 -6.99 1.14
CA GLU A 128 29.29 -6.42 -0.21
C GLU A 128 28.23 -7.04 -1.12
N ALA A 129 28.07 -8.37 -1.05
CA ALA A 129 27.09 -9.12 -1.83
C ALA A 129 25.62 -8.81 -1.46
N GLU A 130 25.35 -8.13 -0.33
CA GLU A 130 24.03 -7.71 0.09
C GLU A 130 23.72 -6.26 -0.34
N LEU A 131 24.71 -5.54 -0.87
CA LEU A 131 24.56 -4.17 -1.31
C LEU A 131 24.17 -4.13 -2.80
N ALA A 132 23.26 -3.26 -3.15
CA ALA A 132 22.98 -3.00 -4.54
C ALA A 132 24.25 -2.47 -5.24
N THR A 133 24.54 -2.99 -6.42
CA THR A 133 25.61 -2.49 -7.27
C THR A 133 25.34 -1.05 -7.71
N PHE A 134 26.36 -0.36 -8.17
CA PHE A 134 26.20 0.98 -8.76
C PHE A 134 25.20 0.97 -9.91
N GLN A 135 25.21 -0.06 -10.77
CA GLN A 135 24.31 -0.17 -11.89
C GLN A 135 22.85 -0.36 -11.43
N GLU A 136 22.61 -1.26 -10.49
CA GLU A 136 21.25 -1.47 -9.93
C GLU A 136 20.71 -0.19 -9.28
N ARG A 137 21.56 0.59 -8.61
CA ARG A 137 21.17 1.89 -8.05
C ARG A 137 20.79 2.88 -9.14
N GLU A 138 21.62 3.00 -10.20
CA GLU A 138 21.35 3.89 -11.33
C GLU A 138 20.05 3.51 -12.06
N ASP A 139 19.82 2.21 -12.23
CA ASP A 139 18.60 1.68 -12.84
C ASP A 139 17.36 1.98 -11.98
N ALA A 140 17.47 1.79 -10.66
CA ALA A 140 16.38 2.05 -9.73
C ALA A 140 15.91 3.51 -9.71
N VAL A 141 16.83 4.48 -9.89
CA VAL A 141 16.49 5.90 -9.97
C VAL A 141 16.27 6.41 -11.40
N GLY A 142 16.44 5.54 -12.40
CA GLY A 142 16.21 5.86 -13.81
C GLY A 142 17.19 6.86 -14.40
N THR A 143 18.47 6.82 -13.99
CA THR A 143 19.50 7.78 -14.39
C THR A 143 19.63 7.93 -15.91
N ALA A 144 19.53 6.83 -16.66
CA ALA A 144 19.60 6.89 -18.13
C ALA A 144 18.51 7.79 -18.76
N ARG A 145 17.26 7.72 -18.21
CA ARG A 145 16.16 8.60 -18.63
C ARG A 145 16.46 10.07 -18.32
N TRP A 146 17.00 10.35 -17.14
CA TRP A 146 17.31 11.74 -16.77
C TRP A 146 18.43 12.32 -17.61
N ARG A 147 19.49 11.55 -17.91
CA ARG A 147 20.57 11.95 -18.81
C ARG A 147 20.07 12.24 -20.22
N ALA A 148 19.19 11.38 -20.75
CA ALA A 148 18.61 11.61 -22.07
C ALA A 148 17.75 12.90 -22.12
N LEU A 149 17.02 13.22 -21.03
CA LEU A 149 16.31 14.48 -20.94
C LEU A 149 17.25 15.67 -20.85
N GLU A 150 18.32 15.57 -20.07
CA GLU A 150 19.34 16.60 -19.96
C GLU A 150 19.99 16.89 -21.32
N GLU A 151 20.46 15.86 -22.03
CA GLU A 151 21.01 16.01 -23.38
C GLU A 151 20.03 16.67 -24.36
N LYS A 152 18.74 16.32 -24.28
CA LYS A 152 17.71 16.89 -25.14
C LYS A 152 17.52 18.39 -24.92
N TYR A 153 17.58 18.84 -23.67
CA TYR A 153 17.27 20.25 -23.33
C TYR A 153 18.50 21.12 -23.14
N MET A 154 19.70 20.55 -22.92
CA MET A 154 20.95 21.31 -22.86
C MET A 154 21.61 21.57 -24.23
N ARG A 155 21.16 20.93 -25.31
CA ARG A 155 21.55 21.31 -26.66
C ARG A 155 20.94 22.67 -26.98
N VAL A 156 21.66 23.75 -26.65
CA VAL A 156 21.38 25.06 -27.19
C VAL A 156 21.82 25.02 -28.66
N GLU A 157 20.84 25.09 -29.57
CA GLU A 157 21.16 25.30 -30.99
C GLU A 157 21.91 26.63 -31.08
N GLY A 158 23.20 26.54 -31.44
CA GLY A 158 24.02 27.70 -31.74
C GLY A 158 23.80 28.20 -33.18
#